data_78b755ab5d111fe376ea878ce2012a30
#
_entry.id   78b755ab5d111fe376ea878ce2012a30
#
_cell.length_a   1.000
_cell.length_b   1.000
_cell.length_c   1.000
_cell.angle_alpha   90.00
_cell.angle_beta   90.00
_cell.angle_gamma   90.00
#
_symmetry.space_group_name_H-M   'P 1'
#
loop_
_entity.id
_entity.type
_entity.pdbx_description
1 polymer ?
#
loop_
_entity_poly.entity_id
_entity_poly.type
_entity_poly.pdbx_seq_one_letter_code
_entity_poly.pdbx_strand_id
1 'polypeptide(L)'
;MTRRAGLKDCTCRDRVCNHETKSAYSSFVGHRDKNTTEPSDTPPRPTKQRADVAVFEQGLAPSRERAQALILAGQVLCGDRPVEKAGETVPPGAVLRLRGEPMPYVSRGGLKLAHAIDTFGVNVAGAVAVDIGASTGGFTDCLLQRGAARVYCVDVGHGQLDWKIASDPRVVPIDRTNIRHMPADRIPERCVLAVIDVSFISLRLVLPTVPNLLVPGAPVLALVKPQFEVGREKVGKGGIVRDDATRRQAVADVATVAQGLGFAVLGETTSPITGGKGNVEFLLHMRVP
;
A
#
# COMPACT_ATOMS: atom_id res chain seq x y z
N MET A 1 59.97 13.07 -0.29
CA MET A 1 60.08 13.55 1.08
C MET A 1 58.89 13.02 1.83
N THR A 2 58.93 11.81 2.32
CA THR A 2 59.25 11.28 3.64
C THR A 2 58.60 12.04 4.79
N ARG A 3 57.58 11.43 5.44
CA ARG A 3 57.69 10.91 6.81
C ARG A 3 56.48 10.10 7.23
N ARG A 4 56.79 8.87 7.66
CA ARG A 4 55.99 7.93 8.47
C ARG A 4 56.05 8.32 9.95
N ALA A 5 55.07 7.96 10.75
CA ALA A 5 55.09 7.43 12.12
C ALA A 5 53.65 7.34 12.64
N GLY A 6 53.21 6.39 13.40
CA GLY A 6 53.74 5.21 14.03
C GLY A 6 52.65 4.55 14.85
N LEU A 7 52.61 3.23 14.84
CA LEU A 7 51.79 2.35 15.71
C LEU A 7 52.08 2.62 17.21
N LYS A 8 51.06 2.38 18.08
CA LYS A 8 51.28 1.82 19.41
C LYS A 8 50.20 0.83 19.79
N ASP A 9 50.59 -0.43 19.82
CA ASP A 9 49.96 -1.53 20.56
C ASP A 9 49.98 -1.23 22.07
N CYS A 10 49.00 -1.71 22.79
CA CYS A 10 49.11 -1.98 24.21
C CYS A 10 48.24 -3.20 24.57
N THR A 11 48.93 -4.33 24.63
CA THR A 11 48.50 -5.57 25.30
C THR A 11 48.74 -5.41 26.80
N CYS A 12 47.84 -5.87 27.65
CA CYS A 12 48.20 -6.32 28.98
C CYS A 12 47.32 -7.49 29.44
N ARG A 13 48.04 -8.55 29.80
CA ARG A 13 47.60 -9.86 30.29
C ARG A 13 47.31 -9.83 31.80
N ASP A 14 46.43 -10.75 32.18
CA ASP A 14 46.38 -11.62 33.37
C ASP A 14 46.73 -11.03 34.76
N ARG A 15 45.79 -11.24 35.68
CA ARG A 15 46.13 -11.90 36.96
C ARG A 15 44.90 -12.44 37.72
N VAL A 16 44.96 -13.74 37.95
CA VAL A 16 44.21 -14.53 38.92
C VAL A 16 44.64 -14.14 40.35
N CYS A 17 43.69 -14.09 41.29
CA CYS A 17 44.00 -14.30 42.71
C CYS A 17 42.83 -14.97 43.41
N ASN A 18 43.05 -16.21 43.81
CA ASN A 18 42.35 -16.97 44.84
C ASN A 18 42.67 -16.38 46.21
N HIS A 19 41.67 -16.32 47.10
CA HIS A 19 41.90 -16.52 48.53
C HIS A 19 40.67 -17.16 49.20
N GLU A 20 40.88 -18.40 49.63
CA GLU A 20 40.07 -19.09 50.67
C GLU A 20 40.39 -18.47 52.03
N THR A 21 39.37 -18.32 52.88
CA THR A 21 39.51 -18.47 54.35
C THR A 21 38.27 -19.01 54.97
N LYS A 22 38.48 -19.98 55.81
CA LYS A 22 37.54 -20.83 56.55
C LYS A 22 36.98 -20.14 57.80
N SER A 23 35.82 -20.63 58.19
CA SER A 23 35.37 -20.99 59.53
C SER A 23 34.98 -19.92 60.55
N ALA A 24 33.73 -19.94 61.01
CA ALA A 24 33.38 -20.13 62.42
C ALA A 24 31.88 -20.50 62.56
N TYR A 25 31.64 -21.61 63.21
CA TYR A 25 30.36 -22.10 63.75
C TYR A 25 29.86 -21.14 64.85
N SER A 26 28.62 -20.76 64.86
CA SER A 26 27.89 -20.49 66.10
C SER A 26 26.37 -20.77 65.89
N SER A 27 25.94 -21.74 66.64
CA SER A 27 24.56 -22.17 66.83
C SER A 27 23.70 -21.10 67.50
N PHE A 28 22.55 -20.78 66.92
CA PHE A 28 21.43 -20.21 67.66
C PHE A 28 20.10 -20.85 67.23
N VAL A 29 19.40 -21.31 68.25
CA VAL A 29 18.12 -22.05 68.21
C VAL A 29 16.94 -21.07 67.96
N GLY A 30 16.06 -21.44 67.07
CA GLY A 30 14.61 -21.25 67.21
C GLY A 30 13.99 -19.91 66.83
N HIS A 31 13.32 -19.85 65.69
CA HIS A 31 11.86 -19.55 65.68
C HIS A 31 11.33 -19.95 64.32
N ARG A 32 10.36 -20.84 64.32
CA ARG A 32 9.60 -21.16 63.07
C ARG A 32 8.61 -20.04 62.78
N ASP A 33 8.93 -19.17 61.90
CA ASP A 33 7.93 -18.37 61.20
C ASP A 33 7.53 -19.09 59.91
N LYS A 34 6.33 -19.62 59.96
CA LYS A 34 5.58 -20.15 58.81
C LYS A 34 4.98 -18.97 58.08
N ASN A 35 5.64 -18.42 57.08
CA ASN A 35 5.03 -17.78 55.89
C ASN A 35 6.10 -17.16 55.00
N THR A 36 6.87 -17.99 54.31
CA THR A 36 7.59 -17.55 53.13
C THR A 36 7.01 -18.34 51.97
N THR A 37 6.02 -17.73 51.32
CA THR A 37 5.58 -18.13 49.97
C THR A 37 6.75 -17.78 49.02
N GLU A 38 7.52 -18.80 48.63
CA GLU A 38 8.47 -18.63 47.53
C GLU A 38 7.70 -18.19 46.28
N PRO A 39 8.18 -17.18 45.52
CA PRO A 39 7.59 -16.85 44.24
C PRO A 39 7.79 -18.04 43.30
N SER A 40 6.67 -18.66 42.91
CA SER A 40 6.73 -19.73 41.90
C SER A 40 7.25 -19.15 40.60
N ASP A 41 8.45 -19.56 40.22
CA ASP A 41 9.14 -19.23 38.98
C ASP A 41 8.53 -20.04 37.80
N THR A 42 7.19 -20.18 37.79
CA THR A 42 6.48 -20.80 36.68
C THR A 42 6.14 -19.69 35.70
N PRO A 43 6.69 -19.69 34.48
CA PRO A 43 6.34 -18.71 33.46
C PRO A 43 4.81 -18.73 33.27
N PRO A 44 4.17 -17.54 33.15
CA PRO A 44 2.73 -17.47 33.00
C PRO A 44 2.28 -18.33 31.82
N ARG A 45 1.31 -19.21 32.04
CA ARG A 45 0.74 -20.05 30.99
C ARG A 45 0.26 -19.12 29.87
N PRO A 46 0.69 -19.36 28.63
CA PRO A 46 0.27 -18.52 27.51
C PRO A 46 -1.27 -18.51 27.43
N THR A 47 -1.84 -17.32 27.58
CA THR A 47 -3.30 -17.11 27.57
C THR A 47 -3.82 -17.13 26.13
N LYS A 48 -5.00 -17.69 25.93
CA LYS A 48 -5.72 -17.62 24.66
C LYS A 48 -5.88 -16.15 24.25
N GLN A 49 -5.56 -15.84 23.01
CA GLN A 49 -5.58 -14.48 22.48
C GLN A 49 -6.67 -14.32 21.42
N ARG A 50 -7.26 -13.13 21.34
CA ARG A 50 -8.21 -12.81 20.25
C ARG A 50 -7.49 -12.78 18.91
N ALA A 51 -8.14 -13.28 17.88
CA ALA A 51 -7.56 -13.37 16.53
C ALA A 51 -7.18 -12.00 15.95
N ASP A 52 -8.02 -10.96 16.12
CA ASP A 52 -7.72 -9.61 15.63
C ASP A 52 -6.47 -9.00 16.30
N VAL A 53 -6.26 -9.30 17.57
CA VAL A 53 -5.07 -8.88 18.31
C VAL A 53 -3.84 -9.65 17.83
N ALA A 54 -3.95 -10.98 17.72
CA ALA A 54 -2.85 -11.82 17.27
C ALA A 54 -2.38 -11.50 15.84
N VAL A 55 -3.32 -11.20 14.92
CA VAL A 55 -3.01 -10.77 13.54
C VAL A 55 -2.22 -9.45 13.54
N PHE A 56 -2.62 -8.49 14.37
CA PHE A 56 -1.94 -7.21 14.49
C PHE A 56 -0.54 -7.38 15.10
N GLU A 57 -0.42 -8.10 16.23
CA GLU A 57 0.86 -8.30 16.92
C GLU A 57 1.87 -9.12 16.12
N GLN A 58 1.41 -10.04 15.24
CA GLN A 58 2.27 -10.77 14.32
C GLN A 58 2.63 -9.95 13.06
N GLY A 59 2.23 -8.66 12.98
CA GLY A 59 2.57 -7.78 11.87
C GLY A 59 1.86 -8.10 10.56
N LEU A 60 0.82 -8.95 10.58
CA LEU A 60 0.04 -9.32 9.39
C LEU A 60 -0.96 -8.24 8.96
N ALA A 61 -1.20 -7.26 9.81
CA ALA A 61 -2.02 -6.09 9.52
C ALA A 61 -1.45 -4.85 10.23
N PRO A 62 -1.55 -3.64 9.64
CA PRO A 62 -1.02 -2.40 10.22
C PRO A 62 -1.88 -1.85 11.37
N SER A 63 -3.12 -2.32 11.53
CA SER A 63 -4.00 -1.96 12.65
C SER A 63 -4.97 -3.11 12.97
N ARG A 64 -5.62 -3.03 14.15
CA ARG A 64 -6.64 -4.01 14.54
C ARG A 64 -7.89 -3.95 13.66
N GLU A 65 -8.29 -2.77 13.20
CA GLU A 65 -9.40 -2.58 12.26
C GLU A 65 -9.09 -3.28 10.93
N ARG A 66 -7.86 -3.16 10.46
CA ARG A 66 -7.43 -3.86 9.25
C ARG A 66 -7.36 -5.38 9.47
N ALA A 67 -6.91 -5.83 10.64
CA ALA A 67 -6.93 -7.24 11.03
C ALA A 67 -8.36 -7.81 11.02
N GLN A 68 -9.33 -7.08 11.56
CA GLN A 68 -10.75 -7.46 11.54
C GLN A 68 -11.29 -7.57 10.11
N ALA A 69 -10.95 -6.62 9.25
CA ALA A 69 -11.34 -6.64 7.85
C ALA A 69 -10.77 -7.86 7.09
N LEU A 70 -9.50 -8.22 7.35
CA LEU A 70 -8.85 -9.40 6.76
C LEU A 70 -9.50 -10.70 7.24
N ILE A 71 -9.85 -10.79 8.53
CA ILE A 71 -10.56 -11.93 9.10
C ILE A 71 -11.94 -12.08 8.48
N LEU A 72 -12.72 -10.98 8.42
CA LEU A 72 -14.06 -10.96 7.83
C LEU A 72 -14.04 -11.34 6.34
N ALA A 73 -12.97 -10.99 5.63
CA ALA A 73 -12.74 -11.38 4.23
C ALA A 73 -12.28 -12.84 4.07
N GLY A 74 -12.14 -13.62 5.17
CA GLY A 74 -11.66 -15.00 5.12
C GLY A 74 -10.20 -15.16 4.72
N GLN A 75 -9.41 -14.12 4.85
CA GLN A 75 -8.00 -14.08 4.41
C GLN A 75 -7.01 -14.52 5.51
N VAL A 76 -7.46 -14.74 6.73
CA VAL A 76 -6.59 -15.16 7.84
C VAL A 76 -6.75 -16.65 8.09
N LEU A 77 -5.63 -17.37 8.15
CA LEU A 77 -5.54 -18.78 8.47
C LEU A 77 -4.76 -18.99 9.77
N CYS A 78 -5.24 -19.93 10.59
CA CYS A 78 -4.52 -20.49 11.73
C CYS A 78 -4.19 -21.96 11.37
N GLY A 79 -2.93 -22.22 10.99
CA GLY A 79 -2.59 -23.44 10.24
C GLY A 79 -3.33 -23.45 8.90
N ASP A 80 -4.13 -24.48 8.64
CA ASP A 80 -4.94 -24.59 7.40
C ASP A 80 -6.42 -24.20 7.61
N ARG A 81 -6.82 -23.88 8.85
CA ARG A 81 -8.18 -23.49 9.19
C ARG A 81 -8.37 -21.99 9.05
N PRO A 82 -9.40 -21.51 8.32
CA PRO A 82 -9.77 -20.10 8.32
C PRO A 82 -10.17 -19.62 9.71
N VAL A 83 -9.75 -18.40 10.06
CA VAL A 83 -10.27 -17.66 11.22
C VAL A 83 -11.54 -16.95 10.77
N GLU A 84 -12.68 -17.31 11.36
CA GLU A 84 -13.99 -16.83 10.88
C GLU A 84 -14.44 -15.51 11.55
N LYS A 85 -14.02 -15.27 12.79
CA LYS A 85 -14.45 -14.11 13.57
C LYS A 85 -13.28 -13.38 14.21
N ALA A 86 -13.30 -12.06 14.16
CA ALA A 86 -12.27 -11.21 14.78
C ALA A 86 -12.09 -11.46 16.29
N GLY A 87 -13.20 -11.76 16.98
CA GLY A 87 -13.21 -12.09 18.40
C GLY A 87 -12.91 -13.56 18.72
N GLU A 88 -12.71 -14.42 17.72
CA GLU A 88 -12.33 -15.81 17.93
C GLU A 88 -11.00 -15.89 18.67
N THR A 89 -10.87 -16.87 19.54
CA THR A 89 -9.62 -17.09 20.29
C THR A 89 -8.72 -18.07 19.54
N VAL A 90 -7.49 -17.66 19.32
CA VAL A 90 -6.44 -18.53 18.76
C VAL A 90 -5.61 -19.16 19.88
N PRO A 91 -5.06 -20.37 19.67
CA PRO A 91 -4.18 -21.01 20.64
C PRO A 91 -2.96 -20.12 20.95
N PRO A 92 -2.42 -20.20 22.17
CA PRO A 92 -1.18 -19.52 22.52
C PRO A 92 -0.05 -19.96 21.60
N GLY A 93 0.68 -18.96 21.03
CA GLY A 93 1.79 -19.21 20.10
C GLY A 93 1.36 -19.72 18.72
N ALA A 94 0.07 -19.69 18.40
CA ALA A 94 -0.40 -20.02 17.05
C ALA A 94 0.19 -19.08 16.01
N VAL A 95 0.83 -19.62 14.99
CA VAL A 95 1.30 -18.87 13.84
C VAL A 95 0.11 -18.65 12.91
N LEU A 96 -0.23 -17.37 12.72
CA LEU A 96 -1.25 -16.97 11.75
C LEU A 96 -0.59 -16.66 10.41
N ARG A 97 -1.31 -16.87 9.32
CA ARG A 97 -0.86 -16.50 7.98
C ARG A 97 -2.01 -15.92 7.17
N LEU A 98 -1.69 -15.09 6.20
CA LEU A 98 -2.68 -14.63 5.24
C LEU A 98 -2.86 -15.69 4.13
N ARG A 99 -4.10 -15.84 3.68
CA ARG A 99 -4.42 -16.68 2.54
C ARG A 99 -3.98 -15.96 1.25
N GLY A 100 -3.12 -16.59 0.48
CA GLY A 100 -2.56 -16.02 -0.73
C GLY A 100 -1.31 -15.16 -0.48
N GLU A 101 -0.75 -14.60 -1.54
CA GLU A 101 0.35 -13.65 -1.42
C GLU A 101 -0.13 -12.35 -0.77
N PRO A 102 0.67 -11.74 0.12
CA PRO A 102 0.35 -10.44 0.67
C PRO A 102 0.13 -9.44 -0.46
N MET A 103 -0.92 -8.61 -0.34
CA MET A 103 -1.16 -7.53 -1.31
C MET A 103 0.06 -6.59 -1.32
N PRO A 104 0.80 -6.47 -2.44
CA PRO A 104 2.04 -5.69 -2.48
C PRO A 104 1.79 -4.19 -2.36
N TYR A 105 0.57 -3.72 -2.53
CA TYR A 105 0.16 -2.31 -2.51
C TYR A 105 -0.92 -2.06 -1.47
N VAL A 106 -1.07 -0.82 -1.02
CA VAL A 106 -2.11 -0.41 -0.05
C VAL A 106 -3.54 -0.68 -0.54
N SER A 107 -3.73 -0.84 -1.85
CA SER A 107 -5.00 -1.28 -2.44
C SER A 107 -4.80 -2.04 -3.75
N ARG A 108 -5.87 -2.74 -4.20
CA ARG A 108 -5.89 -3.47 -5.48
C ARG A 108 -5.60 -2.59 -6.72
N GLY A 109 -5.78 -1.27 -6.58
CA GLY A 109 -5.42 -0.32 -7.64
C GLY A 109 -3.97 -0.46 -8.09
N GLY A 110 -3.03 -0.65 -7.16
CA GLY A 110 -1.62 -0.82 -7.47
C GLY A 110 -1.32 -1.97 -8.44
N LEU A 111 -2.06 -3.09 -8.36
CA LEU A 111 -1.92 -4.20 -9.31
C LEU A 111 -2.29 -3.81 -10.74
N LYS A 112 -3.31 -2.95 -10.91
CA LYS A 112 -3.74 -2.47 -12.23
C LYS A 112 -2.68 -1.59 -12.86
N LEU A 113 -2.16 -0.62 -12.09
CA LEU A 113 -1.12 0.28 -12.58
C LEU A 113 0.19 -0.47 -12.85
N ALA A 114 0.59 -1.40 -11.98
CA ALA A 114 1.77 -2.22 -12.19
C ALA A 114 1.70 -2.97 -13.54
N HIS A 115 0.55 -3.60 -13.82
CA HIS A 115 0.31 -4.27 -15.09
C HIS A 115 0.45 -3.32 -16.29
N ALA A 116 -0.12 -2.11 -16.22
CA ALA A 116 0.01 -1.12 -17.30
C ALA A 116 1.46 -0.67 -17.52
N ILE A 117 2.17 -0.36 -16.44
CA ILE A 117 3.58 0.05 -16.51
C ILE A 117 4.43 -1.04 -17.16
N ASP A 118 4.24 -2.30 -16.77
CA ASP A 118 4.99 -3.44 -17.31
C ASP A 118 4.61 -3.72 -18.77
N THR A 119 3.31 -3.69 -19.09
CA THR A 119 2.82 -3.94 -20.47
C THR A 119 3.31 -2.88 -21.47
N PHE A 120 3.32 -1.63 -21.05
CA PHE A 120 3.66 -0.51 -21.96
C PHE A 120 5.11 -0.03 -21.83
N GLY A 121 5.89 -0.60 -20.91
CA GLY A 121 7.29 -0.23 -20.71
C GLY A 121 7.49 1.21 -20.22
N VAL A 122 6.56 1.74 -19.41
CA VAL A 122 6.64 3.13 -18.94
C VAL A 122 7.69 3.25 -17.83
N ASN A 123 8.67 4.12 -18.01
CA ASN A 123 9.67 4.38 -16.99
C ASN A 123 9.11 5.33 -15.90
N VAL A 124 9.17 4.90 -14.65
CA VAL A 124 8.70 5.64 -13.47
C VAL A 124 9.86 6.14 -12.61
N ALA A 125 11.07 5.57 -12.76
CA ALA A 125 12.21 5.91 -11.92
C ALA A 125 12.56 7.40 -12.03
N GLY A 126 12.62 8.10 -10.91
CA GLY A 126 12.90 9.54 -10.83
C GLY A 126 11.76 10.45 -11.32
N ALA A 127 10.61 9.91 -11.70
CA ALA A 127 9.50 10.70 -12.24
C ALA A 127 8.84 11.58 -11.17
N VAL A 128 8.52 12.82 -11.55
CA VAL A 128 7.50 13.64 -10.89
C VAL A 128 6.17 13.31 -11.56
N ALA A 129 5.23 12.72 -10.82
CA ALA A 129 3.97 12.22 -11.33
C ALA A 129 2.76 12.88 -10.70
N VAL A 130 1.62 12.87 -11.41
CA VAL A 130 0.32 13.21 -10.85
C VAL A 130 -0.58 11.97 -10.87
N ASP A 131 -1.19 11.64 -9.74
CA ASP A 131 -2.20 10.61 -9.54
C ASP A 131 -3.57 11.27 -9.39
N ILE A 132 -4.41 11.12 -10.42
CA ILE A 132 -5.73 11.75 -10.50
C ILE A 132 -6.79 10.72 -10.10
N GLY A 133 -7.42 10.94 -8.95
CA GLY A 133 -8.32 9.99 -8.28
C GLY A 133 -7.56 9.05 -7.35
N ALA A 134 -6.63 9.61 -6.56
CA ALA A 134 -5.70 8.83 -5.73
C ALA A 134 -6.38 7.91 -4.70
N SER A 135 -7.55 8.30 -4.17
CA SER A 135 -8.32 7.53 -3.18
C SER A 135 -7.43 7.01 -2.05
N THR A 136 -7.35 5.71 -1.82
CA THR A 136 -6.48 5.11 -0.79
C THR A 136 -4.98 5.11 -1.14
N GLY A 137 -4.60 5.53 -2.33
CA GLY A 137 -3.20 5.63 -2.74
C GLY A 137 -2.62 4.38 -3.41
N GLY A 138 -3.45 3.51 -3.97
CA GLY A 138 -2.95 2.28 -4.61
C GLY A 138 -2.07 2.54 -5.83
N PHE A 139 -2.43 3.51 -6.69
CA PHE A 139 -1.61 3.93 -7.82
C PHE A 139 -0.35 4.64 -7.33
N THR A 140 -0.49 5.55 -6.38
CA THR A 140 0.63 6.25 -5.74
C THR A 140 1.64 5.27 -5.14
N ASP A 141 1.20 4.25 -4.38
CA ASP A 141 2.09 3.24 -3.80
C ASP A 141 2.88 2.48 -4.89
N CYS A 142 2.22 2.14 -6.00
CA CYS A 142 2.88 1.52 -7.14
C CYS A 142 3.96 2.44 -7.76
N LEU A 143 3.67 3.73 -7.92
CA LEU A 143 4.63 4.71 -8.43
C LEU A 143 5.83 4.86 -7.48
N LEU A 144 5.58 4.96 -6.18
CA LEU A 144 6.63 5.09 -5.15
C LEU A 144 7.54 3.87 -5.09
N GLN A 145 6.97 2.65 -5.16
CA GLN A 145 7.74 1.40 -5.18
C GLN A 145 8.58 1.26 -6.46
N ARG A 146 8.15 1.89 -7.57
CA ARG A 146 8.89 1.94 -8.83
C ARG A 146 9.85 3.13 -8.95
N GLY A 147 10.07 3.86 -7.85
CA GLY A 147 11.10 4.88 -7.73
C GLY A 147 10.68 6.27 -8.21
N ALA A 148 9.37 6.60 -8.22
CA ALA A 148 8.94 7.98 -8.44
C ALA A 148 9.59 8.93 -7.43
N ALA A 149 10.07 10.08 -7.90
CA ALA A 149 10.69 11.11 -7.06
C ALA A 149 9.64 11.92 -6.29
N ARG A 150 8.47 12.14 -6.88
CA ARG A 150 7.34 12.86 -6.27
C ARG A 150 6.04 12.44 -6.91
N VAL A 151 4.96 12.38 -6.11
CA VAL A 151 3.60 12.11 -6.58
C VAL A 151 2.63 13.12 -6.00
N TYR A 152 1.98 13.89 -6.87
CA TYR A 152 0.87 14.77 -6.53
C TYR A 152 -0.43 13.97 -6.56
N CYS A 153 -1.08 13.79 -5.42
CA CYS A 153 -2.26 12.95 -5.25
C CYS A 153 -3.52 13.81 -5.24
N VAL A 154 -4.22 13.90 -6.37
CA VAL A 154 -5.42 14.72 -6.51
C VAL A 154 -6.67 13.89 -6.27
N ASP A 155 -7.50 14.27 -5.29
CA ASP A 155 -8.77 13.60 -5.01
C ASP A 155 -9.86 14.59 -4.55
N VAL A 156 -11.11 14.28 -4.87
CA VAL A 156 -12.29 15.03 -4.39
C VAL A 156 -12.60 14.74 -2.92
N GLY A 157 -12.16 13.61 -2.42
CA GLY A 157 -12.25 13.20 -1.01
C GLY A 157 -11.30 13.98 -0.12
N HIS A 158 -11.31 13.62 1.15
CA HIS A 158 -10.39 14.19 2.14
C HIS A 158 -9.87 13.10 3.07
N GLY A 159 -8.56 13.06 3.26
CA GLY A 159 -7.91 12.13 4.17
C GLY A 159 -8.14 10.66 3.79
N GLN A 160 -8.29 10.35 2.51
CA GLN A 160 -8.54 8.98 2.04
C GLN A 160 -7.27 8.17 1.88
N LEU A 161 -6.12 8.82 1.69
CA LEU A 161 -4.83 8.13 1.52
C LEU A 161 -4.53 7.27 2.75
N ASP A 162 -4.06 6.06 2.51
CA ASP A 162 -3.49 5.22 3.56
C ASP A 162 -2.37 5.99 4.27
N TRP A 163 -2.28 5.84 5.60
CA TRP A 163 -1.30 6.60 6.40
C TRP A 163 0.15 6.38 5.93
N LYS A 164 0.48 5.18 5.47
CA LYS A 164 1.80 4.85 4.91
C LYS A 164 2.12 5.70 3.70
N ILE A 165 1.11 5.98 2.86
CA ILE A 165 1.27 6.80 1.67
C ILE A 165 1.28 8.27 2.03
N ALA A 166 0.33 8.70 2.87
CA ALA A 166 0.22 10.10 3.29
C ALA A 166 1.46 10.59 4.08
N SER A 167 2.19 9.69 4.76
CA SER A 167 3.41 10.01 5.50
C SER A 167 4.71 9.94 4.68
N ASP A 168 4.67 9.47 3.43
CA ASP A 168 5.86 9.43 2.58
C ASP A 168 6.22 10.86 2.12
N PRO A 169 7.46 11.34 2.34
CA PRO A 169 7.86 12.70 2.01
C PRO A 169 7.82 13.04 0.51
N ARG A 170 7.69 12.03 -0.35
CA ARG A 170 7.54 12.18 -1.80
C ARG A 170 6.09 12.45 -2.22
N VAL A 171 5.12 12.28 -1.31
CA VAL A 171 3.70 12.42 -1.59
C VAL A 171 3.22 13.81 -1.22
N VAL A 172 2.49 14.44 -2.14
CA VAL A 172 1.85 15.75 -1.95
C VAL A 172 0.34 15.57 -2.11
N PRO A 173 -0.43 15.44 -1.01
CA PRO A 173 -1.89 15.34 -1.07
C PRO A 173 -2.53 16.64 -1.54
N ILE A 174 -3.46 16.55 -2.48
CA ILE A 174 -4.30 17.66 -2.97
C ILE A 174 -5.76 17.23 -2.83
N ASP A 175 -6.20 17.19 -1.58
CA ASP A 175 -7.54 16.76 -1.19
C ASP A 175 -8.64 17.79 -1.55
N ARG A 176 -9.91 17.35 -1.51
CA ARG A 176 -11.11 18.17 -1.78
C ARG A 176 -11.02 18.95 -3.09
N THR A 177 -10.34 18.35 -4.08
CA THR A 177 -10.04 19.03 -5.33
C THR A 177 -10.64 18.27 -6.51
N ASN A 178 -11.56 18.93 -7.21
CA ASN A 178 -12.04 18.43 -8.48
C ASN A 178 -11.05 18.83 -9.58
N ILE A 179 -10.41 17.85 -10.19
CA ILE A 179 -9.39 18.05 -11.23
C ILE A 179 -9.90 18.96 -12.38
N ARG A 180 -11.17 18.91 -12.71
CA ARG A 180 -11.79 19.72 -13.78
C ARG A 180 -11.71 21.22 -13.53
N HIS A 181 -11.60 21.62 -12.28
CA HIS A 181 -11.61 23.02 -11.84
C HIS A 181 -10.36 23.37 -11.03
N MET A 182 -9.38 22.47 -10.99
CA MET A 182 -8.14 22.70 -10.27
C MET A 182 -7.30 23.76 -11.00
N PRO A 183 -6.93 24.87 -10.32
CA PRO A 183 -5.96 25.79 -10.86
C PRO A 183 -4.62 25.12 -11.13
N ALA A 184 -3.97 25.42 -12.26
CA ALA A 184 -2.72 24.76 -12.66
C ALA A 184 -1.57 25.03 -11.66
N ASP A 185 -1.58 26.13 -10.95
CA ASP A 185 -0.59 26.52 -9.94
C ASP A 185 -0.66 25.70 -8.63
N ARG A 186 -1.71 24.88 -8.46
CA ARG A 186 -1.78 23.92 -7.33
C ARG A 186 -0.68 22.86 -7.42
N ILE A 187 -0.16 22.60 -8.60
CA ILE A 187 1.04 21.79 -8.84
C ILE A 187 2.12 22.72 -9.37
N PRO A 188 3.15 23.05 -8.54
CA PRO A 188 4.10 24.13 -8.84
C PRO A 188 5.10 23.78 -9.95
N GLU A 189 5.09 22.54 -10.46
CA GLU A 189 5.97 22.04 -11.51
C GLU A 189 5.19 21.18 -12.51
N ARG A 190 5.67 21.07 -13.74
CA ARG A 190 5.06 20.16 -14.70
C ARG A 190 5.50 18.73 -14.45
N CYS A 191 4.54 17.82 -14.38
CA CYS A 191 4.81 16.41 -14.19
C CYS A 191 5.26 15.75 -15.50
N VAL A 192 6.01 14.66 -15.37
CA VAL A 192 6.50 13.86 -16.51
C VAL A 192 5.69 12.57 -16.72
N LEU A 193 4.70 12.33 -15.87
CA LEU A 193 3.79 11.18 -15.92
C LEU A 193 2.45 11.53 -15.27
N ALA A 194 1.34 11.14 -15.88
CA ALA A 194 0.03 11.12 -15.22
C ALA A 194 -0.52 9.71 -15.16
N VAL A 195 -1.15 9.39 -14.01
CA VAL A 195 -1.96 8.19 -13.84
C VAL A 195 -3.37 8.60 -13.42
N ILE A 196 -4.41 7.93 -13.94
CA ILE A 196 -5.80 8.35 -13.76
C ILE A 196 -6.66 7.15 -13.37
N ASP A 197 -7.26 7.18 -12.17
CA ASP A 197 -8.22 6.19 -11.66
C ASP A 197 -9.45 6.86 -11.06
N VAL A 198 -10.22 7.59 -11.86
CA VAL A 198 -11.42 8.29 -11.39
C VAL A 198 -12.66 7.38 -11.38
N SER A 199 -13.60 7.68 -10.47
CA SER A 199 -14.89 6.99 -10.37
C SER A 199 -16.04 7.99 -10.43
N PHE A 200 -17.21 7.53 -10.92
CA PHE A 200 -18.46 8.31 -11.03
C PHE A 200 -18.36 9.52 -11.97
N ILE A 201 -17.36 9.58 -12.82
CA ILE A 201 -17.14 10.60 -13.84
C ILE A 201 -16.52 9.95 -15.07
N SER A 202 -16.85 10.44 -16.25
CA SER A 202 -16.23 10.01 -17.50
C SER A 202 -14.82 10.63 -17.66
N LEU A 203 -13.88 9.86 -18.18
CA LEU A 203 -12.55 10.34 -18.55
C LEU A 203 -12.57 11.48 -19.57
N ARG A 204 -13.62 11.51 -20.42
CA ARG A 204 -13.82 12.60 -21.41
C ARG A 204 -13.87 13.99 -20.77
N LEU A 205 -14.31 14.07 -19.50
CA LEU A 205 -14.37 15.32 -18.73
C LEU A 205 -13.05 15.63 -17.98
N VAL A 206 -12.20 14.64 -17.81
CA VAL A 206 -10.91 14.76 -17.09
C VAL A 206 -9.76 15.05 -18.06
N LEU A 207 -9.72 14.35 -19.19
CA LEU A 207 -8.64 14.45 -20.17
C LEU A 207 -8.31 15.87 -20.63
N PRO A 208 -9.29 16.79 -20.83
CA PRO A 208 -8.97 18.17 -21.26
C PRO A 208 -8.08 18.94 -20.29
N THR A 209 -8.02 18.56 -19.00
CA THR A 209 -7.21 19.26 -18.00
C THR A 209 -5.77 18.76 -17.91
N VAL A 210 -5.54 17.53 -18.35
CA VAL A 210 -4.28 16.79 -18.18
C VAL A 210 -3.08 17.46 -18.85
N PRO A 211 -3.17 17.99 -20.10
CA PRO A 211 -2.02 18.64 -20.76
C PRO A 211 -1.45 19.83 -20.00
N ASN A 212 -2.30 20.53 -19.20
CA ASN A 212 -1.86 21.68 -18.41
C ASN A 212 -0.94 21.29 -17.23
N LEU A 213 -0.94 20.02 -16.84
CA LEU A 213 -0.18 19.49 -15.70
C LEU A 213 1.13 18.83 -16.14
N LEU A 214 1.28 18.53 -17.43
CA LEU A 214 2.36 17.69 -17.93
C LEU A 214 3.31 18.46 -18.86
N VAL A 215 4.54 17.96 -18.96
CA VAL A 215 5.43 18.37 -20.05
C VAL A 215 4.94 17.77 -21.38
N PRO A 216 5.17 18.44 -22.53
CA PRO A 216 4.81 17.89 -23.84
C PRO A 216 5.35 16.49 -24.06
N GLY A 217 4.56 15.60 -24.65
CA GLY A 217 4.93 14.21 -24.92
C GLY A 217 4.95 13.30 -23.70
N ALA A 218 4.60 13.77 -22.50
CA ALA A 218 4.57 12.94 -21.29
C ALA A 218 3.54 11.81 -21.41
N PRO A 219 3.84 10.59 -20.89
CA PRO A 219 2.91 9.49 -20.86
C PRO A 219 1.76 9.71 -19.87
N VAL A 220 0.59 9.17 -20.26
CA VAL A 220 -0.62 9.12 -19.45
C VAL A 220 -1.14 7.70 -19.44
N LEU A 221 -1.34 7.13 -18.25
CA LEU A 221 -1.97 5.83 -18.04
C LEU A 221 -3.34 6.04 -17.40
N ALA A 222 -4.41 5.81 -18.13
CA ALA A 222 -5.77 6.03 -17.65
C ALA A 222 -6.55 4.73 -17.53
N LEU A 223 -7.19 4.50 -16.38
CA LEU A 223 -8.09 3.38 -16.15
C LEU A 223 -9.47 3.71 -16.70
N VAL A 224 -9.82 3.09 -17.82
CA VAL A 224 -11.16 3.18 -18.44
C VAL A 224 -12.11 2.23 -17.71
N LYS A 225 -13.17 2.77 -17.16
CA LYS A 225 -14.22 2.04 -16.46
C LYS A 225 -15.51 2.12 -17.28
N PRO A 226 -15.87 1.09 -18.08
CA PRO A 226 -17.00 1.16 -19.01
C PRO A 226 -18.29 1.66 -18.36
N GLN A 227 -18.56 1.29 -17.11
CA GLN A 227 -19.75 1.71 -16.37
C GLN A 227 -19.86 3.22 -16.13
N PHE A 228 -18.79 3.99 -16.29
CA PHE A 228 -18.80 5.46 -16.19
C PHE A 228 -18.65 6.15 -17.55
N GLU A 229 -18.47 5.38 -18.62
CA GLU A 229 -18.28 5.89 -19.98
C GLU A 229 -19.52 5.71 -20.87
N VAL A 230 -20.29 4.64 -20.61
CA VAL A 230 -21.52 4.35 -21.38
C VAL A 230 -22.74 5.03 -20.78
N GLY A 231 -23.81 5.17 -21.59
CA GLY A 231 -25.11 5.65 -21.11
C GLY A 231 -25.73 4.71 -20.06
N ARG A 232 -26.57 5.26 -19.20
CA ARG A 232 -27.17 4.52 -18.08
C ARG A 232 -27.99 3.29 -18.56
N GLU A 233 -28.54 3.33 -19.75
CA GLU A 233 -29.32 2.26 -20.39
C GLU A 233 -28.46 1.02 -20.71
N LYS A 234 -27.14 1.19 -20.87
CA LYS A 234 -26.17 0.10 -21.12
C LYS A 234 -25.57 -0.47 -19.83
N VAL A 235 -25.87 0.14 -18.69
CA VAL A 235 -25.41 -0.33 -17.39
C VAL A 235 -26.45 -1.25 -16.78
N GLY A 236 -26.14 -2.54 -16.69
CA GLY A 236 -27.04 -3.55 -16.15
C GLY A 236 -27.21 -3.51 -14.63
N LYS A 237 -28.04 -4.44 -14.11
CA LYS A 237 -28.28 -4.60 -12.68
C LYS A 237 -26.97 -4.73 -11.91
N GLY A 238 -26.86 -3.99 -10.81
CA GLY A 238 -25.65 -3.94 -9.97
C GLY A 238 -24.56 -2.99 -10.46
N GLY A 239 -24.82 -2.21 -11.53
CA GLY A 239 -23.83 -1.28 -12.08
C GLY A 239 -22.77 -1.97 -12.95
N ILE A 240 -23.12 -3.10 -13.59
CA ILE A 240 -22.18 -3.92 -14.35
C ILE A 240 -22.50 -3.86 -15.84
N VAL A 241 -21.51 -3.52 -16.66
CA VAL A 241 -21.55 -3.64 -18.13
C VAL A 241 -21.09 -5.05 -18.50
N ARG A 242 -22.03 -5.89 -19.00
CA ARG A 242 -21.73 -7.31 -19.29
C ARG A 242 -21.35 -7.56 -20.74
N ASP A 243 -21.90 -6.78 -21.64
CA ASP A 243 -21.64 -6.93 -23.07
C ASP A 243 -20.24 -6.47 -23.45
N ASP A 244 -19.45 -7.37 -24.06
CA ASP A 244 -18.07 -7.10 -24.41
C ASP A 244 -17.94 -6.04 -25.52
N ALA A 245 -18.85 -6.04 -26.49
CA ALA A 245 -18.87 -5.02 -27.54
C ALA A 245 -19.09 -3.61 -26.94
N THR A 246 -20.00 -3.50 -25.99
CA THR A 246 -20.24 -2.25 -25.25
C THR A 246 -19.02 -1.80 -24.44
N ARG A 247 -18.27 -2.73 -23.81
CA ARG A 247 -17.02 -2.41 -23.10
C ARG A 247 -15.96 -1.88 -24.05
N ARG A 248 -15.73 -2.57 -25.18
CA ARG A 248 -14.75 -2.15 -26.20
C ARG A 248 -15.11 -0.80 -26.82
N GLN A 249 -16.40 -0.58 -27.08
CA GLN A 249 -16.87 0.71 -27.59
C GLN A 249 -16.58 1.84 -26.60
N ALA A 250 -16.74 1.60 -25.28
CA ALA A 250 -16.41 2.60 -24.27
C ALA A 250 -14.92 3.00 -24.31
N VAL A 251 -14.02 2.04 -24.49
CA VAL A 251 -12.59 2.30 -24.66
C VAL A 251 -12.31 3.09 -25.93
N ALA A 252 -12.89 2.67 -27.07
CA ALA A 252 -12.74 3.34 -28.35
C ALA A 252 -13.26 4.78 -28.31
N ASP A 253 -14.37 5.01 -27.62
CA ASP A 253 -14.94 6.36 -27.46
C ASP A 253 -14.01 7.27 -26.66
N VAL A 254 -13.41 6.77 -25.57
CA VAL A 254 -12.43 7.54 -24.77
C VAL A 254 -11.19 7.81 -25.60
N ALA A 255 -10.69 6.82 -26.34
CA ALA A 255 -9.54 6.99 -27.23
C ALA A 255 -9.79 8.04 -28.33
N THR A 256 -10.99 8.03 -28.92
CA THR A 256 -11.40 9.03 -29.92
C THR A 256 -11.42 10.45 -29.36
N VAL A 257 -11.95 10.61 -28.15
CA VAL A 257 -11.93 11.93 -27.47
C VAL A 257 -10.49 12.35 -27.14
N ALA A 258 -9.64 11.45 -26.67
CA ALA A 258 -8.23 11.75 -26.42
C ALA A 258 -7.52 12.22 -27.71
N GLN A 259 -7.73 11.53 -28.82
CA GLN A 259 -7.16 11.92 -30.13
C GLN A 259 -7.66 13.30 -30.57
N GLY A 260 -8.96 13.58 -30.39
CA GLY A 260 -9.55 14.90 -30.66
C GLY A 260 -8.96 16.04 -29.81
N LEU A 261 -8.41 15.72 -28.65
CA LEU A 261 -7.68 16.64 -27.78
C LEU A 261 -6.17 16.71 -28.08
N GLY A 262 -5.69 16.01 -29.13
CA GLY A 262 -4.29 15.98 -29.54
C GLY A 262 -3.43 14.92 -28.85
N PHE A 263 -4.00 14.05 -28.02
CA PHE A 263 -3.22 12.95 -27.44
C PHE A 263 -2.86 11.90 -28.50
N ALA A 264 -1.65 11.39 -28.44
CA ALA A 264 -1.28 10.18 -29.17
C ALA A 264 -1.74 8.96 -28.34
N VAL A 265 -2.68 8.19 -28.85
CA VAL A 265 -3.10 6.91 -28.24
C VAL A 265 -2.14 5.82 -28.72
N LEU A 266 -1.43 5.17 -27.79
CA LEU A 266 -0.33 4.25 -28.07
C LEU A 266 -0.71 2.78 -27.87
N GLY A 267 -1.73 2.49 -27.04
CA GLY A 267 -2.18 1.13 -26.80
C GLY A 267 -3.19 1.02 -25.68
N GLU A 268 -3.81 -0.14 -25.60
CA GLU A 268 -4.73 -0.50 -24.53
C GLU A 268 -4.41 -1.92 -24.01
N THR A 269 -4.75 -2.18 -22.75
CA THR A 269 -4.71 -3.52 -22.17
C THR A 269 -5.86 -3.72 -21.21
N THR A 270 -6.32 -4.96 -21.05
CA THR A 270 -7.33 -5.30 -20.05
C THR A 270 -6.70 -5.32 -18.66
N SER A 271 -7.36 -4.75 -17.67
CA SER A 271 -6.93 -4.82 -16.27
C SER A 271 -6.81 -6.30 -15.83
N PRO A 272 -5.73 -6.68 -15.09
CA PRO A 272 -5.55 -8.05 -14.62
C PRO A 272 -6.57 -8.46 -13.56
N ILE A 273 -7.27 -7.49 -12.99
CA ILE A 273 -8.31 -7.71 -11.98
C ILE A 273 -9.56 -6.88 -12.31
N THR A 274 -10.71 -7.39 -11.93
CA THR A 274 -11.97 -6.66 -12.07
C THR A 274 -12.13 -5.56 -11.03
N GLY A 275 -12.94 -4.55 -11.36
CA GLY A 275 -13.36 -3.52 -10.42
C GLY A 275 -14.17 -4.06 -9.24
N GLY A 276 -14.45 -3.20 -8.26
CA GLY A 276 -15.07 -3.60 -6.98
C GLY A 276 -16.42 -4.30 -7.07
N LYS A 277 -17.16 -4.08 -8.16
CA LYS A 277 -18.44 -4.76 -8.44
C LYS A 277 -18.35 -5.84 -9.52
N GLY A 278 -17.12 -6.18 -9.96
CA GLY A 278 -16.88 -7.20 -10.98
C GLY A 278 -16.89 -6.68 -12.43
N ASN A 279 -16.87 -5.36 -12.65
CA ASN A 279 -16.70 -4.79 -13.98
C ASN A 279 -15.30 -5.11 -14.53
N VAL A 280 -15.22 -5.48 -15.79
CA VAL A 280 -13.97 -5.50 -16.55
C VAL A 280 -13.59 -4.06 -16.85
N GLU A 281 -12.33 -3.72 -16.57
CA GLU A 281 -11.76 -2.40 -16.75
C GLU A 281 -10.56 -2.48 -17.69
N PHE A 282 -10.17 -1.36 -18.30
CA PHE A 282 -9.10 -1.31 -19.28
C PHE A 282 -8.12 -0.20 -18.92
N LEU A 283 -6.86 -0.36 -19.33
CA LEU A 283 -5.85 0.66 -19.16
C LEU A 283 -5.47 1.19 -20.54
N LEU A 284 -5.57 2.49 -20.72
CA LEU A 284 -5.26 3.20 -21.95
C LEU A 284 -3.92 3.94 -21.77
N HIS A 285 -2.97 3.69 -22.67
CA HIS A 285 -1.70 4.39 -22.73
C HIS A 285 -1.76 5.47 -23.80
N MET A 286 -1.48 6.69 -23.40
CA MET A 286 -1.50 7.87 -24.24
C MET A 286 -0.26 8.74 -23.98
N ARG A 287 0.00 9.69 -24.87
CA ARG A 287 0.91 10.82 -24.62
C ARG A 287 0.19 12.13 -24.86
N VAL A 288 0.45 13.12 -24.01
CA VAL A 288 -0.04 14.49 -24.23
C VAL A 288 0.60 15.11 -25.48
N PRO A 289 -0.08 16.08 -26.14
CA PRO A 289 0.48 16.82 -27.26
C PRO A 289 1.77 17.56 -26.92
#